data_b57682b968681f6fabd219747087b1ec
#
_entry.id   b57682b968681f6fabd219747087b1ec
#
_cell.length_a   1.000
_cell.length_b   1.000
_cell.length_c   1.000
_cell.angle_alpha   90.00
_cell.angle_beta   90.00
_cell.angle_gamma   90.00
#
_symmetry.space_group_name_H-M   'P 1'
#
loop_
_entity.id
_entity.type
_entity.pdbx_description
1 polymer ?
#
loop_
_entity_poly.entity_id
_entity_poly.type
_entity_poly.pdbx_seq_one_letter_code
_entity_poly.pdbx_strand_id
1 'polypeptide(L)'
;MNLSPHSPFSSKASQLLSWGHWFTFANIGLVLLISSSYLFADKSPTSLLGWFYMIINWLSHTSFITFSAFVLTVFPLSMIFPYPRHIRGMAAIIATIGISLLSLDAFVYFQLGYHLNFSSLPNIMTVLWTTIVGSPIITALISFGFLLLIFAFELVAGNHAWRHLEKLKCFTFPRYATGLLVSCFAMSHSIHIWADANTYFDITQQDNVLPLSYPTTAKKLLARHNLLDIEQYQQATEIQLDNTHNQYRLPRSLPSCSSSNQTVTVIYFDQPSALESFVQNKPDLKAVSQLIQPSDHQDALFNLVFGLPAYYQTANNAHPLWDANRHILALQNTDIKVGNDDLDPHPPLISVINGSTHNIEYDEQQYYFLFSLAEPQSDVVISSTYYTNIPALKNIMGFKQLQDITYTLLAEHFNCATLADATMIARNLKNGRSEGVNFTQGVLVAFKKDRITLVKRDGTYEHISGAEGFTIDQKLDVPFLIQSIKTLKKFSVDNSVK
;
A
#
# COMPACT_ATOMS: atom_id res chain seq x y z
N MET A 1 -33.65 25.82 31.49
CA MET A 1 -32.93 26.54 32.54
C MET A 1 -32.49 27.88 31.95
N ASN A 2 -33.23 28.96 32.19
CA ASN A 2 -32.92 30.30 31.69
C ASN A 2 -31.82 30.91 32.56
N LEU A 3 -30.56 30.78 32.13
CA LEU A 3 -29.43 31.43 32.78
C LEU A 3 -29.45 32.93 32.42
N SER A 4 -29.54 33.80 33.41
CA SER A 4 -29.40 35.24 33.17
C SER A 4 -28.03 35.54 32.57
N PRO A 5 -27.92 36.44 31.54
CA PRO A 5 -26.67 36.72 30.82
C PRO A 5 -25.54 37.28 31.70
N HIS A 6 -25.79 37.62 32.93
CA HIS A 6 -24.83 38.19 33.90
C HIS A 6 -24.44 37.25 35.04
N SER A 7 -24.77 35.96 34.98
CA SER A 7 -24.35 35.03 36.03
C SER A 7 -22.82 34.74 35.93
N PRO A 8 -22.12 34.62 37.07
CA PRO A 8 -20.69 34.31 37.08
C PRO A 8 -20.36 32.94 36.38
N PHE A 9 -21.35 32.06 36.28
CA PHE A 9 -21.29 30.82 35.56
C PHE A 9 -21.23 31.06 34.03
N SER A 10 -22.13 31.89 33.50
CA SER A 10 -22.18 32.26 32.09
C SER A 10 -20.88 32.94 31.62
N SER A 11 -20.32 33.83 32.43
CA SER A 11 -19.05 34.51 32.16
C SER A 11 -17.87 33.53 32.08
N LYS A 12 -17.75 32.57 32.98
CA LYS A 12 -16.68 31.55 32.97
C LYS A 12 -16.80 30.58 31.80
N ALA A 13 -18.00 30.15 31.46
CA ALA A 13 -18.28 29.30 30.32
C ALA A 13 -17.88 30.00 29.00
N SER A 14 -18.26 31.28 28.84
CA SER A 14 -17.88 32.09 27.66
C SER A 14 -16.35 32.25 27.52
N GLN A 15 -15.64 32.45 28.64
CA GLN A 15 -14.16 32.52 28.61
C GLN A 15 -13.55 31.17 28.21
N LEU A 16 -14.07 30.05 28.73
CA LEU A 16 -13.62 28.71 28.38
C LEU A 16 -13.87 28.40 26.93
N LEU A 17 -14.99 28.80 26.35
CA LEU A 17 -15.28 28.66 24.93
C LEU A 17 -14.25 29.42 24.06
N SER A 18 -14.01 30.70 24.42
CA SER A 18 -13.02 31.51 23.70
C SER A 18 -11.61 30.93 23.79
N TRP A 19 -11.23 30.42 24.96
CA TRP A 19 -9.98 29.69 25.17
C TRP A 19 -9.94 28.40 24.34
N GLY A 20 -11.03 27.62 24.36
CA GLY A 20 -11.14 26.36 23.65
C GLY A 20 -10.91 26.50 22.13
N HIS A 21 -11.41 27.56 21.51
CA HIS A 21 -11.15 27.84 20.10
C HIS A 21 -9.65 27.97 19.83
N TRP A 22 -8.90 28.74 20.62
CA TRP A 22 -7.47 28.94 20.44
C TRP A 22 -6.66 27.67 20.74
N PHE A 23 -7.08 26.92 21.76
CA PHE A 23 -6.50 25.63 22.07
C PHE A 23 -6.69 24.65 20.92
N THR A 24 -7.87 24.62 20.32
CA THR A 24 -8.18 23.78 19.15
C THR A 24 -7.35 24.18 17.93
N PHE A 25 -7.15 25.47 17.66
CA PHE A 25 -6.28 25.91 16.56
C PHE A 25 -4.84 25.51 16.75
N ALA A 26 -4.31 25.56 17.98
CA ALA A 26 -2.96 25.07 18.26
C ALA A 26 -2.85 23.55 18.01
N ASN A 27 -3.88 22.80 18.43
CA ASN A 27 -3.97 21.37 18.16
C ASN A 27 -4.11 21.02 16.68
N ILE A 28 -4.92 21.77 15.92
CA ILE A 28 -5.00 21.61 14.46
C ILE A 28 -3.60 21.74 13.84
N GLY A 29 -2.81 22.73 14.25
CA GLY A 29 -1.44 22.89 13.74
C GLY A 29 -0.56 21.69 14.04
N LEU A 30 -0.59 21.15 15.28
CA LEU A 30 0.19 19.98 15.66
C LEU A 30 -0.28 18.71 14.94
N VAL A 31 -1.60 18.51 14.85
CA VAL A 31 -2.19 17.35 14.18
C VAL A 31 -1.92 17.37 12.69
N LEU A 32 -1.96 18.54 12.03
CA LEU A 32 -1.53 18.71 10.64
C LEU A 32 -0.06 18.31 10.47
N LEU A 33 0.81 18.73 11.37
CA LEU A 33 2.22 18.34 11.30
C LEU A 33 2.41 16.83 11.37
N ILE A 34 1.76 16.16 12.32
CA ILE A 34 1.85 14.70 12.50
C ILE A 34 1.19 13.97 11.32
N SER A 35 -0.01 14.38 10.92
CA SER A 35 -0.74 13.73 9.82
C SER A 35 -0.13 13.94 8.45
N SER A 36 0.82 14.87 8.29
CA SER A 36 1.60 15.00 7.05
C SER A 36 2.35 13.72 6.68
N SER A 37 2.67 12.87 7.67
CA SER A 37 3.30 11.56 7.45
C SER A 37 2.47 10.61 6.58
N TYR A 38 1.14 10.72 6.61
CA TYR A 38 0.28 9.91 5.74
C TYR A 38 0.46 10.23 4.25
N LEU A 39 0.77 11.50 3.92
CA LEU A 39 0.96 11.93 2.54
C LEU A 39 2.15 11.25 1.85
N PHE A 40 3.12 10.79 2.65
CA PHE A 40 4.33 10.10 2.18
C PHE A 40 4.25 8.58 2.33
N ALA A 41 3.19 8.07 2.94
CA ALA A 41 3.03 6.65 3.20
C ALA A 41 2.53 5.87 1.98
N ASP A 42 1.87 6.52 1.05
CA ASP A 42 1.30 5.95 -0.17
C ASP A 42 1.89 6.58 -1.43
N LYS A 43 1.48 6.03 -2.58
CA LYS A 43 1.90 6.53 -3.89
C LYS A 43 1.41 7.97 -4.10
N SER A 44 2.34 8.86 -4.41
CA SER A 44 2.01 10.26 -4.70
C SER A 44 1.14 10.38 -5.97
N PRO A 45 0.23 11.36 -6.01
CA PRO A 45 -0.54 11.66 -7.21
C PRO A 45 0.36 11.99 -8.41
N THR A 46 -0.10 11.69 -9.61
CA THR A 46 0.64 11.95 -10.85
C THR A 46 0.25 13.29 -11.50
N SER A 47 -0.98 13.77 -11.24
CA SER A 47 -1.51 14.99 -11.82
C SER A 47 -1.47 16.19 -10.86
N LEU A 48 -1.43 17.41 -11.38
CA LEU A 48 -1.53 18.62 -10.57
C LEU A 48 -2.86 18.68 -9.80
N LEU A 49 -3.95 18.18 -10.39
CA LEU A 49 -5.26 18.13 -9.74
C LEU A 49 -5.25 17.14 -8.56
N GLY A 50 -4.58 15.99 -8.71
CA GLY A 50 -4.39 15.03 -7.64
C GLY A 50 -3.60 15.61 -6.47
N TRP A 51 -2.51 16.34 -6.74
CA TRP A 51 -1.74 17.04 -5.71
C TRP A 51 -2.56 18.12 -5.02
N PHE A 52 -3.30 18.92 -5.78
CA PHE A 52 -4.18 19.94 -5.22
C PHE A 52 -5.24 19.33 -4.32
N TYR A 53 -5.91 18.27 -4.79
CA TYR A 53 -6.88 17.52 -3.98
C TYR A 53 -6.26 16.98 -2.70
N MET A 54 -5.09 16.35 -2.78
CA MET A 54 -4.38 15.79 -1.63
C MET A 54 -4.15 16.84 -0.54
N ILE A 55 -3.67 18.02 -0.92
CA ILE A 55 -3.37 19.10 0.04
C ILE A 55 -4.65 19.64 0.68
N ILE A 56 -5.68 19.96 -0.12
CA ILE A 56 -6.92 20.51 0.44
C ILE A 56 -7.69 19.49 1.27
N ASN A 57 -7.67 18.21 0.87
CA ASN A 57 -8.29 17.13 1.64
C ASN A 57 -7.57 16.93 2.97
N TRP A 58 -6.24 16.79 2.96
CA TRP A 58 -5.45 16.68 4.19
C TRP A 58 -5.70 17.86 5.14
N LEU A 59 -5.65 19.09 4.63
CA LEU A 59 -5.84 20.30 5.43
C LEU A 59 -7.24 20.35 6.06
N SER A 60 -8.27 20.10 5.27
CA SER A 60 -9.67 20.21 5.72
C SER A 60 -10.11 19.03 6.58
N HIS A 61 -9.82 17.81 6.16
CA HIS A 61 -10.24 16.58 6.85
C HIS A 61 -9.59 16.48 8.24
N THR A 62 -8.27 16.68 8.32
CA THR A 62 -7.52 16.65 9.57
C THR A 62 -8.00 17.72 10.56
N SER A 63 -8.24 18.94 10.05
CA SER A 63 -8.79 20.03 10.86
C SER A 63 -10.20 19.73 11.34
N PHE A 64 -11.04 19.16 10.47
CA PHE A 64 -12.42 18.77 10.81
C PHE A 64 -12.46 17.71 11.92
N ILE A 65 -11.62 16.66 11.83
CA ILE A 65 -11.54 15.62 12.86
C ILE A 65 -11.09 16.22 14.20
N THR A 66 -10.05 17.07 14.19
CA THR A 66 -9.52 17.72 15.39
C THR A 66 -10.56 18.61 16.05
N PHE A 67 -11.27 19.41 15.24
CA PHE A 67 -12.35 20.25 15.71
C PHE A 67 -13.53 19.41 16.25
N SER A 68 -13.91 18.34 15.57
CA SER A 68 -14.98 17.43 16.00
C SER A 68 -14.63 16.74 17.31
N ALA A 69 -13.38 16.32 17.51
CA ALA A 69 -12.91 15.76 18.77
C ALA A 69 -13.05 16.77 19.92
N PHE A 70 -12.69 18.04 19.68
CA PHE A 70 -12.93 19.10 20.68
C PHE A 70 -14.42 19.30 21.00
N VAL A 71 -15.27 19.38 19.95
CA VAL A 71 -16.71 19.58 20.13
C VAL A 71 -17.37 18.42 20.87
N LEU A 72 -16.92 17.20 20.66
CA LEU A 72 -17.48 16.01 21.31
C LEU A 72 -16.96 15.78 22.73
N THR A 73 -15.80 16.32 23.08
CA THR A 73 -15.15 16.04 24.38
C THR A 73 -15.05 17.29 25.28
N VAL A 74 -14.22 18.24 24.90
CA VAL A 74 -13.88 19.40 25.77
C VAL A 74 -15.04 20.41 25.86
N PHE A 75 -15.75 20.63 24.74
CA PHE A 75 -16.87 21.58 24.73
C PHE A 75 -17.98 21.19 25.70
N PRO A 76 -18.54 19.96 25.76
CA PRO A 76 -19.56 19.59 26.72
C PRO A 76 -19.05 19.69 28.16
N LEU A 77 -17.83 19.27 28.43
CA LEU A 77 -17.20 19.39 29.75
C LEU A 77 -17.12 20.85 30.22
N SER A 78 -16.78 21.76 29.27
CA SER A 78 -16.72 23.21 29.59
C SER A 78 -18.08 23.82 29.92
N MET A 79 -19.15 23.26 29.37
CA MET A 79 -20.52 23.70 29.64
C MET A 79 -21.07 23.15 30.94
N ILE A 80 -20.73 21.91 31.28
CA ILE A 80 -21.25 21.22 32.49
C ILE A 80 -20.43 21.64 33.73
N PHE A 81 -19.12 21.73 33.62
CA PHE A 81 -18.19 21.99 34.71
C PHE A 81 -17.28 23.18 34.42
N PRO A 82 -17.70 24.44 34.51
CA PRO A 82 -16.89 25.60 34.10
C PRO A 82 -15.81 25.97 35.12
N TYR A 83 -14.95 25.01 35.45
CA TYR A 83 -13.79 25.22 36.33
C TYR A 83 -12.51 25.32 35.44
N PRO A 84 -12.00 26.53 35.16
CA PRO A 84 -10.97 26.74 34.15
C PRO A 84 -9.69 25.91 34.36
N ARG A 85 -9.28 25.74 35.63
CA ARG A 85 -8.05 24.98 35.94
C ARG A 85 -8.21 23.49 35.62
N HIS A 86 -9.34 22.91 35.97
CA HIS A 86 -9.60 21.47 35.73
C HIS A 86 -9.85 21.20 34.26
N ILE A 87 -10.66 22.02 33.59
CA ILE A 87 -10.97 21.84 32.17
C ILE A 87 -9.70 21.93 31.29
N ARG A 88 -8.80 22.86 31.56
CA ARG A 88 -7.52 22.96 30.82
C ARG A 88 -6.65 21.74 31.04
N GLY A 89 -6.56 21.21 32.25
CA GLY A 89 -5.83 19.97 32.54
C GLY A 89 -6.45 18.76 31.85
N MET A 90 -7.77 18.59 31.92
CA MET A 90 -8.50 17.52 31.24
C MET A 90 -8.36 17.61 29.70
N ALA A 91 -8.48 18.81 29.15
CA ALA A 91 -8.30 19.03 27.72
C ALA A 91 -6.89 18.63 27.25
N ALA A 92 -5.86 18.99 28.03
CA ALA A 92 -4.49 18.58 27.71
C ALA A 92 -4.31 17.05 27.73
N ILE A 93 -4.92 16.35 28.70
CA ILE A 93 -4.89 14.88 28.75
C ILE A 93 -5.62 14.27 27.56
N ILE A 94 -6.85 14.74 27.26
CA ILE A 94 -7.66 14.25 26.14
C ILE A 94 -6.93 14.46 24.81
N ALA A 95 -6.37 15.66 24.61
CA ALA A 95 -5.61 15.98 23.41
C ALA A 95 -4.35 15.10 23.27
N THR A 96 -3.61 14.90 24.37
CA THR A 96 -2.44 14.02 24.39
C THR A 96 -2.80 12.60 24.00
N ILE A 97 -3.88 12.03 24.54
CA ILE A 97 -4.35 10.68 24.18
C ILE A 97 -4.73 10.63 22.69
N GLY A 98 -5.53 11.60 22.20
CA GLY A 98 -5.98 11.63 20.83
C GLY A 98 -4.82 11.74 19.83
N ILE A 99 -3.84 12.61 20.09
CA ILE A 99 -2.67 12.82 19.25
C ILE A 99 -1.73 11.60 19.31
N SER A 100 -1.59 10.97 20.47
CA SER A 100 -0.79 9.74 20.59
C SER A 100 -1.43 8.59 19.83
N LEU A 101 -2.75 8.44 19.85
CA LEU A 101 -3.48 7.46 19.04
C LEU A 101 -3.33 7.75 17.54
N LEU A 102 -3.40 9.01 17.12
CA LEU A 102 -3.16 9.39 15.73
C LEU A 102 -1.72 9.06 15.30
N SER A 103 -0.75 9.30 16.16
CA SER A 103 0.66 9.00 15.87
C SER A 103 0.91 7.48 15.77
N LEU A 104 0.24 6.70 16.63
CA LEU A 104 0.26 5.24 16.55
C LEU A 104 -0.40 4.74 15.27
N ASP A 105 -1.54 5.32 14.89
CA ASP A 105 -2.22 5.01 13.63
C ASP A 105 -1.34 5.34 12.43
N ALA A 106 -0.68 6.49 12.43
CA ALA A 106 0.26 6.87 11.37
C ALA A 106 1.42 5.88 11.23
N PHE A 107 1.98 5.42 12.36
CA PHE A 107 3.02 4.38 12.36
C PHE A 107 2.50 3.06 11.79
N VAL A 108 1.33 2.60 12.22
CA VAL A 108 0.70 1.37 11.74
C VAL A 108 0.38 1.49 10.24
N TYR A 109 -0.20 2.61 9.81
CA TYR A 109 -0.51 2.86 8.40
C TYR A 109 0.75 2.86 7.53
N PHE A 110 1.85 3.44 8.02
CA PHE A 110 3.12 3.42 7.30
C PHE A 110 3.65 1.99 7.12
N GLN A 111 3.54 1.14 8.12
CA GLN A 111 4.01 -0.25 8.10
C GLN A 111 3.09 -1.19 7.33
N LEU A 112 1.80 -1.16 7.63
CA LEU A 112 0.82 -2.16 7.18
C LEU A 112 -0.08 -1.69 6.03
N GLY A 113 -0.22 -0.37 5.81
CA GLY A 113 -1.07 0.20 4.76
C GLY A 113 -2.56 0.25 5.07
N TYR A 114 -2.93 0.09 6.34
CA TYR A 114 -4.30 0.24 6.83
C TYR A 114 -4.31 0.88 8.22
N HIS A 115 -5.42 1.55 8.54
CA HIS A 115 -5.60 2.24 9.81
C HIS A 115 -5.91 1.28 10.97
N LEU A 116 -5.74 1.77 12.19
CA LEU A 116 -6.12 1.05 13.41
C LEU A 116 -7.59 0.63 13.35
N ASN A 117 -7.84 -0.66 13.44
CA ASN A 117 -9.18 -1.24 13.58
C ASN A 117 -9.15 -2.47 14.48
N PHE A 118 -10.32 -2.87 14.98
CA PHE A 118 -10.41 -3.99 15.93
C PHE A 118 -10.13 -5.35 15.26
N SER A 119 -10.49 -5.52 14.00
CA SER A 119 -10.29 -6.79 13.29
C SER A 119 -8.81 -7.06 12.97
N SER A 120 -8.01 -6.00 12.82
CA SER A 120 -6.56 -6.11 12.54
C SER A 120 -5.68 -6.04 13.79
N LEU A 121 -6.27 -6.02 15.00
CA LEU A 121 -5.52 -5.97 16.25
C LEU A 121 -4.42 -7.04 16.38
N PRO A 122 -4.62 -8.32 16.01
CA PRO A 122 -3.54 -9.31 16.09
C PRO A 122 -2.29 -8.91 15.28
N ASN A 123 -2.47 -8.50 14.03
CA ASN A 123 -1.36 -8.05 13.17
C ASN A 123 -0.67 -6.79 13.73
N ILE A 124 -1.46 -5.84 14.20
CA ILE A 124 -0.94 -4.61 14.80
C ILE A 124 -0.10 -4.95 16.03
N MET A 125 -0.59 -5.85 16.89
CA MET A 125 0.15 -6.30 18.06
C MET A 125 1.44 -7.03 17.70
N THR A 126 1.45 -7.83 16.66
CA THR A 126 2.66 -8.49 16.16
C THR A 126 3.70 -7.47 15.69
N VAL A 127 3.30 -6.46 14.90
CA VAL A 127 4.20 -5.39 14.44
C VAL A 127 4.73 -4.58 15.62
N LEU A 128 3.88 -4.21 16.57
CA LEU A 128 4.30 -3.50 17.78
C LEU A 128 5.26 -4.36 18.62
N TRP A 129 4.96 -5.65 18.78
CA TRP A 129 5.80 -6.57 19.54
C TRP A 129 7.18 -6.76 18.90
N THR A 130 7.24 -6.99 17.58
CA THR A 130 8.52 -7.12 16.87
C THR A 130 9.36 -5.85 16.95
N THR A 131 8.72 -4.67 16.85
CA THR A 131 9.38 -3.37 17.02
C THR A 131 9.94 -3.20 18.44
N ILE A 132 9.16 -3.57 19.46
CA ILE A 132 9.58 -3.46 20.86
C ILE A 132 10.71 -4.46 21.17
N VAL A 133 10.58 -5.73 20.76
CA VAL A 133 11.57 -6.77 21.03
C VAL A 133 12.87 -6.50 20.29
N GLY A 134 12.80 -5.95 19.07
CA GLY A 134 14.00 -5.59 18.28
C GLY A 134 14.91 -4.54 18.95
N SER A 135 14.34 -3.59 19.71
CA SER A 135 15.07 -2.53 20.39
C SER A 135 14.30 -1.99 21.61
N PRO A 136 14.13 -2.77 22.69
CA PRO A 136 13.17 -2.46 23.75
C PRO A 136 13.44 -1.14 24.48
N ILE A 137 14.69 -0.86 24.80
CA ILE A 137 15.08 0.35 25.54
C ILE A 137 14.90 1.60 24.66
N ILE A 138 15.33 1.53 23.40
CA ILE A 138 15.24 2.65 22.46
C ILE A 138 13.76 2.94 22.16
N THR A 139 12.97 1.93 21.88
CA THR A 139 11.54 2.06 21.60
C THR A 139 10.79 2.67 22.80
N ALA A 140 11.08 2.20 24.02
CA ALA A 140 10.48 2.75 25.23
C ALA A 140 10.88 4.22 25.45
N LEU A 141 12.16 4.57 25.30
CA LEU A 141 12.64 5.94 25.44
C LEU A 141 12.03 6.90 24.42
N ILE A 142 11.96 6.49 23.15
CA ILE A 142 11.37 7.31 22.08
C ILE A 142 9.86 7.48 22.33
N SER A 143 9.13 6.42 22.61
CA SER A 143 7.68 6.47 22.84
C SER A 143 7.33 7.31 24.06
N PHE A 144 8.04 7.12 25.16
CA PHE A 144 7.82 7.89 26.39
C PHE A 144 8.22 9.36 26.21
N GLY A 145 9.39 9.63 25.58
CA GLY A 145 9.83 10.99 25.28
C GLY A 145 8.87 11.73 24.36
N PHE A 146 8.32 11.05 23.35
CA PHE A 146 7.32 11.61 22.46
C PHE A 146 6.00 11.91 23.17
N LEU A 147 5.51 11.01 24.03
CA LEU A 147 4.33 11.24 24.86
C LEU A 147 4.51 12.46 25.77
N LEU A 148 5.66 12.58 26.43
CA LEU A 148 5.98 13.73 27.28
C LEU A 148 6.05 15.04 26.48
N LEU A 149 6.60 15.00 25.27
CA LEU A 149 6.69 16.16 24.39
C LEU A 149 5.29 16.67 23.99
N ILE A 150 4.39 15.75 23.58
CA ILE A 150 3.00 16.10 23.26
C ILE A 150 2.32 16.69 24.51
N PHE A 151 2.41 16.02 25.65
CA PHE A 151 1.77 16.49 26.88
C PHE A 151 2.30 17.86 27.33
N ALA A 152 3.61 18.08 27.23
CA ALA A 152 4.20 19.38 27.52
C ALA A 152 3.71 20.47 26.54
N PHE A 153 3.63 20.16 25.25
CA PHE A 153 3.02 21.06 24.26
C PHE A 153 1.61 21.44 24.62
N GLU A 154 0.75 20.47 24.99
CA GLU A 154 -0.65 20.70 25.33
C GLU A 154 -0.79 21.59 26.58
N LEU A 155 0.04 21.37 27.61
CA LEU A 155 0.06 22.20 28.79
C LEU A 155 0.52 23.63 28.47
N VAL A 156 1.57 23.77 27.66
CA VAL A 156 2.09 25.08 27.27
C VAL A 156 1.10 25.82 26.40
N ALA A 157 0.56 25.18 25.35
CA ALA A 157 -0.43 25.77 24.45
C ALA A 157 -1.71 26.18 25.19
N GLY A 158 -2.25 25.29 26.04
CA GLY A 158 -3.44 25.57 26.83
C GLY A 158 -3.23 26.71 27.83
N ASN A 159 -2.07 26.75 28.48
CA ASN A 159 -1.76 27.81 29.43
C ASN A 159 -1.44 29.16 28.73
N HIS A 160 -0.75 29.12 27.62
CA HIS A 160 -0.47 30.32 26.81
C HIS A 160 -1.76 30.94 26.27
N ALA A 161 -2.64 30.14 25.70
CA ALA A 161 -3.96 30.60 25.21
C ALA A 161 -4.80 31.24 26.36
N TRP A 162 -4.76 30.66 27.56
CA TRP A 162 -5.46 31.21 28.70
C TRP A 162 -4.88 32.54 29.19
N ARG A 163 -3.56 32.63 29.33
CA ARG A 163 -2.88 33.83 29.82
C ARG A 163 -3.01 35.03 28.86
N HIS A 164 -3.10 34.79 27.58
CA HIS A 164 -3.17 35.83 26.57
C HIS A 164 -4.54 35.96 25.91
N LEU A 165 -5.58 35.40 26.53
CA LEU A 165 -6.92 35.28 25.94
C LEU A 165 -7.49 36.64 25.48
N GLU A 166 -7.32 37.71 26.26
CA GLU A 166 -7.83 39.03 25.89
C GLU A 166 -7.11 39.62 24.66
N LYS A 167 -5.80 39.37 24.51
CA LYS A 167 -5.05 39.75 23.30
C LYS A 167 -5.48 38.90 22.11
N LEU A 168 -5.65 37.63 22.31
CA LEU A 168 -6.03 36.67 21.26
C LEU A 168 -7.44 36.96 20.70
N LYS A 169 -8.38 37.42 21.51
CA LYS A 169 -9.73 37.82 21.07
C LYS A 169 -9.73 38.95 20.04
N CYS A 170 -8.69 39.79 20.03
CA CYS A 170 -8.57 40.91 19.09
C CYS A 170 -8.07 40.44 17.70
N PHE A 171 -7.55 39.20 17.56
CA PHE A 171 -7.09 38.72 16.27
C PHE A 171 -8.24 38.23 15.39
N THR A 172 -8.23 38.66 14.13
CA THR A 172 -9.20 38.22 13.12
C THR A 172 -8.82 36.91 12.43
N PHE A 173 -7.60 36.42 12.67
CA PHE A 173 -7.05 35.19 12.06
C PHE A 173 -8.00 33.99 12.14
N PRO A 174 -8.62 33.64 13.29
CA PRO A 174 -9.50 32.46 13.36
C PRO A 174 -10.65 32.51 12.37
N ARG A 175 -11.22 33.70 12.13
CA ARG A 175 -12.33 33.89 11.18
C ARG A 175 -11.91 33.51 9.77
N TYR A 176 -10.75 33.98 9.30
CA TYR A 176 -10.24 33.67 7.97
C TYR A 176 -9.75 32.23 7.86
N ALA A 177 -9.07 31.72 8.87
CA ALA A 177 -8.63 30.32 8.93
C ALA A 177 -9.82 29.37 8.87
N THR A 178 -10.87 29.59 9.66
CA THR A 178 -12.09 28.78 9.59
C THR A 178 -12.76 28.87 8.22
N GLY A 179 -12.88 30.07 7.64
CA GLY A 179 -13.41 30.24 6.30
C GLY A 179 -12.63 29.47 5.24
N LEU A 180 -11.29 29.50 5.31
CA LEU A 180 -10.41 28.74 4.43
C LEU A 180 -10.62 27.21 4.61
N LEU A 181 -10.61 26.72 5.84
CA LEU A 181 -10.80 25.30 6.13
C LEU A 181 -12.16 24.77 5.66
N VAL A 182 -13.23 25.54 5.87
CA VAL A 182 -14.57 25.18 5.38
C VAL A 182 -14.61 25.19 3.85
N SER A 183 -13.98 26.16 3.20
CA SER A 183 -13.90 26.21 1.73
C SER A 183 -13.09 25.01 1.18
N CYS A 184 -11.96 24.66 1.81
CA CYS A 184 -11.19 23.47 1.46
C CYS A 184 -12.02 22.19 1.63
N PHE A 185 -12.81 22.11 2.69
CA PHE A 185 -13.68 20.95 2.95
C PHE A 185 -14.76 20.82 1.87
N ALA A 186 -15.47 21.88 1.54
CA ALA A 186 -16.47 21.87 0.48
C ALA A 186 -15.84 21.53 -0.89
N MET A 187 -14.67 22.08 -1.19
CA MET A 187 -13.98 21.88 -2.45
C MET A 187 -13.44 20.45 -2.57
N SER A 188 -12.83 19.90 -1.52
CA SER A 188 -12.34 18.51 -1.54
C SER A 188 -13.48 17.52 -1.79
N HIS A 189 -14.62 17.68 -1.13
CA HIS A 189 -15.79 16.83 -1.34
C HIS A 189 -16.38 16.95 -2.75
N SER A 190 -16.44 18.18 -3.30
CA SER A 190 -16.94 18.41 -4.66
C SER A 190 -16.03 17.79 -5.72
N ILE A 191 -14.71 17.94 -5.56
CA ILE A 191 -13.72 17.32 -6.45
C ILE A 191 -13.79 15.80 -6.36
N HIS A 192 -13.94 15.25 -5.14
CA HIS A 192 -14.06 13.80 -4.95
C HIS A 192 -15.33 13.23 -5.63
N ILE A 193 -16.50 13.87 -5.47
CA ILE A 193 -17.74 13.46 -6.12
C ILE A 193 -17.57 13.44 -7.65
N TRP A 194 -16.93 14.48 -8.21
CA TRP A 194 -16.63 14.52 -9.62
C TRP A 194 -15.66 13.41 -10.06
N ALA A 195 -14.60 13.20 -9.30
CA ALA A 195 -13.59 12.18 -9.60
C ALA A 195 -14.15 10.77 -9.53
N ASP A 196 -15.00 10.47 -8.54
CA ASP A 196 -15.68 9.18 -8.41
C ASP A 196 -16.64 8.94 -9.59
N ALA A 197 -17.40 9.94 -9.99
CA ALA A 197 -18.31 9.85 -11.14
C ALA A 197 -17.58 9.61 -12.47
N ASN A 198 -16.37 10.18 -12.62
CA ASN A 198 -15.56 10.06 -13.84
C ASN A 198 -14.48 8.97 -13.74
N THR A 199 -14.51 8.13 -12.70
CA THR A 199 -13.47 7.11 -12.46
C THR A 199 -12.03 7.66 -12.53
N TYR A 200 -11.81 8.87 -11.96
CA TYR A 200 -10.52 9.56 -11.98
C TYR A 200 -9.64 9.06 -10.82
N PHE A 201 -8.84 8.03 -11.09
CA PHE A 201 -8.11 7.27 -10.07
C PHE A 201 -7.06 8.06 -9.31
N ASP A 202 -6.46 9.07 -9.90
CA ASP A 202 -5.44 9.88 -9.25
C ASP A 202 -5.96 10.62 -8.00
N ILE A 203 -7.28 10.74 -7.89
CA ILE A 203 -7.98 11.29 -6.73
C ILE A 203 -8.55 10.17 -5.86
N THR A 204 -9.31 9.23 -6.45
CA THR A 204 -10.01 8.21 -5.68
C THR A 204 -9.07 7.19 -5.01
N GLN A 205 -7.83 7.02 -5.50
CA GLN A 205 -6.81 6.22 -4.81
C GLN A 205 -6.41 6.78 -3.43
N GLN A 206 -6.78 8.03 -3.13
CA GLN A 206 -6.46 8.71 -1.86
C GLN A 206 -7.56 8.54 -0.79
N ASP A 207 -8.64 7.82 -1.08
CA ASP A 207 -9.80 7.69 -0.21
C ASP A 207 -9.49 7.14 1.18
N ASN A 208 -8.50 6.25 1.28
CA ASN A 208 -8.13 5.57 2.51
C ASN A 208 -6.80 6.05 3.11
N VAL A 209 -6.24 7.18 2.65
CA VAL A 209 -4.94 7.68 3.12
C VAL A 209 -5.05 8.34 4.50
N LEU A 210 -6.16 9.00 4.79
CA LEU A 210 -6.36 9.70 6.06
C LEU A 210 -7.26 8.88 7.00
N PRO A 211 -6.98 8.87 8.31
CA PRO A 211 -7.77 8.12 9.27
C PRO A 211 -9.20 8.64 9.33
N LEU A 212 -10.16 7.73 9.54
CA LEU A 212 -11.60 8.03 9.58
C LEU A 212 -12.12 8.72 8.31
N SER A 213 -11.40 8.62 7.20
CA SER A 213 -11.87 9.14 5.92
C SER A 213 -13.08 8.31 5.45
N TYR A 214 -14.11 9.02 5.04
CA TYR A 214 -15.28 8.42 4.42
C TYR A 214 -15.52 9.11 3.08
N PRO A 215 -15.28 8.42 1.97
CA PRO A 215 -15.40 9.02 0.65
C PRO A 215 -16.85 9.44 0.39
N THR A 216 -17.04 10.68 -0.03
CA THR A 216 -18.36 11.21 -0.36
C THR A 216 -18.70 10.85 -1.79
N THR A 217 -19.74 10.05 -1.98
CA THR A 217 -20.23 9.66 -3.30
C THR A 217 -21.65 10.18 -3.52
N ALA A 218 -21.96 10.60 -4.73
CA ALA A 218 -23.30 11.10 -5.09
C ALA A 218 -23.88 10.38 -6.31
N LYS A 219 -23.48 9.14 -6.61
CA LYS A 219 -23.83 8.38 -7.80
C LYS A 219 -25.34 8.35 -8.10
N LYS A 220 -26.16 8.05 -7.08
CA LYS A 220 -27.63 8.00 -7.23
C LYS A 220 -28.22 9.38 -7.55
N LEU A 221 -27.67 10.44 -6.97
CA LEU A 221 -28.12 11.82 -7.21
C LEU A 221 -27.71 12.27 -8.63
N LEU A 222 -26.47 12.04 -9.02
CA LEU A 222 -25.95 12.38 -10.34
C LEU A 222 -26.70 11.64 -11.45
N ALA A 223 -26.98 10.34 -11.25
CA ALA A 223 -27.77 9.53 -12.19
C ALA A 223 -29.21 10.06 -12.33
N ARG A 224 -29.86 10.44 -11.24
CA ARG A 224 -31.22 11.01 -11.26
C ARG A 224 -31.29 12.31 -12.07
N HIS A 225 -30.22 13.07 -12.11
CA HIS A 225 -30.13 14.32 -12.86
C HIS A 225 -29.47 14.17 -14.24
N ASN A 226 -29.28 12.95 -14.74
CA ASN A 226 -28.62 12.64 -16.02
C ASN A 226 -27.18 13.21 -16.12
N LEU A 227 -26.49 13.35 -14.99
CA LEU A 227 -25.10 13.79 -14.93
C LEU A 227 -24.11 12.62 -14.84
N LEU A 228 -24.61 11.40 -14.68
CA LEU A 228 -23.87 10.15 -14.65
C LEU A 228 -24.67 9.06 -15.39
N ASP A 229 -24.05 8.47 -16.40
CA ASP A 229 -24.55 7.26 -17.04
C ASP A 229 -24.15 6.04 -16.16
N ILE A 230 -25.15 5.44 -15.51
CA ILE A 230 -24.92 4.30 -14.61
C ILE A 230 -24.41 3.08 -15.38
N GLU A 231 -24.88 2.86 -16.61
CA GLU A 231 -24.46 1.69 -17.39
C GLU A 231 -22.98 1.80 -17.79
N GLN A 232 -22.56 2.96 -18.27
CA GLN A 232 -21.15 3.23 -18.57
C GLN A 232 -20.28 3.16 -17.31
N TYR A 233 -20.76 3.69 -16.18
CA TYR A 233 -20.06 3.61 -14.91
C TYR A 233 -19.90 2.16 -14.44
N GLN A 234 -20.96 1.35 -14.52
CA GLN A 234 -20.92 -0.06 -14.16
C GLN A 234 -19.96 -0.84 -15.07
N GLN A 235 -20.00 -0.63 -16.38
CA GLN A 235 -19.06 -1.25 -17.32
C GLN A 235 -17.62 -0.84 -17.04
N ALA A 236 -17.36 0.42 -16.70
CA ALA A 236 -16.02 0.91 -16.35
C ALA A 236 -15.50 0.35 -15.02
N THR A 237 -16.39 -0.02 -14.10
CA THR A 237 -16.05 -0.54 -12.77
C THR A 237 -16.27 -2.06 -12.65
N GLU A 238 -16.88 -2.70 -13.65
CA GLU A 238 -17.08 -4.13 -13.66
C GLU A 238 -15.76 -4.89 -13.76
N ILE A 239 -15.60 -5.86 -12.85
CA ILE A 239 -14.40 -6.69 -12.79
C ILE A 239 -14.49 -7.76 -13.88
N GLN A 240 -14.11 -7.43 -15.10
CA GLN A 240 -13.99 -8.41 -16.16
C GLN A 240 -12.66 -9.16 -16.04
N LEU A 241 -12.67 -10.27 -15.34
CA LEU A 241 -11.53 -11.19 -15.18
C LEU A 241 -11.54 -12.32 -16.22
N ASP A 242 -12.26 -12.16 -17.30
CA ASP A 242 -12.26 -13.15 -18.37
C ASP A 242 -10.96 -13.07 -19.17
N ASN A 243 -10.22 -14.17 -19.19
CA ASN A 243 -8.94 -14.30 -19.89
C ASN A 243 -9.03 -15.15 -21.16
N THR A 244 -10.22 -15.63 -21.54
CA THR A 244 -10.41 -16.60 -22.65
C THR A 244 -10.10 -16.04 -24.03
N HIS A 245 -10.06 -14.71 -24.19
CA HIS A 245 -9.85 -14.03 -25.47
C HIS A 245 -8.76 -12.95 -25.46
N ASN A 246 -7.87 -12.98 -24.48
CA ASN A 246 -6.83 -11.96 -24.38
C ASN A 246 -5.81 -12.05 -25.52
N GLN A 247 -5.82 -11.05 -26.39
CA GLN A 247 -4.71 -10.81 -27.30
C GLN A 247 -3.68 -9.93 -26.60
N TYR A 248 -2.43 -10.33 -26.70
CA TYR A 248 -1.29 -9.62 -26.15
C TYR A 248 -0.76 -8.59 -27.14
N ARG A 249 -0.57 -7.36 -26.66
CA ARG A 249 0.02 -6.30 -27.47
C ARG A 249 1.54 -6.31 -27.30
N LEU A 250 2.24 -6.74 -28.33
CA LEU A 250 3.68 -6.78 -28.35
C LEU A 250 4.31 -5.39 -28.28
N PRO A 251 5.42 -5.21 -27.55
CA PRO A 251 6.18 -3.98 -27.57
C PRO A 251 6.82 -3.75 -28.94
N ARG A 252 6.95 -2.50 -29.33
CA ARG A 252 7.54 -2.13 -30.62
C ARG A 252 9.06 -2.25 -30.67
N SER A 253 9.73 -2.29 -29.53
CA SER A 253 11.18 -2.41 -29.40
C SER A 253 11.52 -3.48 -28.38
N LEU A 254 12.46 -4.35 -28.74
CA LEU A 254 13.01 -5.34 -27.82
C LEU A 254 14.11 -4.71 -26.97
N PRO A 255 14.23 -5.12 -25.71
CA PRO A 255 15.27 -4.62 -24.84
C PRO A 255 16.64 -5.16 -25.25
N SER A 256 17.66 -4.34 -25.07
CA SER A 256 19.04 -4.76 -25.20
C SER A 256 19.70 -4.86 -23.83
N CYS A 257 20.30 -5.98 -23.54
CA CYS A 257 21.09 -6.19 -22.33
C CYS A 257 22.58 -6.09 -22.66
N SER A 258 23.38 -5.53 -21.75
CA SER A 258 24.83 -5.64 -21.88
C SER A 258 25.24 -7.09 -21.58
N SER A 259 26.06 -7.69 -22.41
CA SER A 259 26.58 -9.03 -22.17
C SER A 259 27.37 -9.06 -20.87
N SER A 260 26.83 -9.73 -19.85
CA SER A 260 27.55 -10.02 -18.61
C SER A 260 28.23 -11.38 -18.75
N ASN A 261 29.48 -11.49 -18.28
CA ASN A 261 30.16 -12.79 -18.18
C ASN A 261 29.67 -13.61 -16.98
N GLN A 262 28.69 -13.10 -16.23
CA GLN A 262 28.16 -13.76 -15.06
C GLN A 262 26.76 -14.30 -15.35
N THR A 263 26.60 -15.60 -15.22
CA THR A 263 25.32 -16.30 -15.36
C THR A 263 24.62 -16.42 -14.01
N VAL A 264 23.29 -16.45 -14.01
CA VAL A 264 22.45 -16.70 -12.82
C VAL A 264 21.75 -18.04 -13.00
N THR A 265 21.85 -18.90 -12.00
CA THR A 265 21.11 -20.16 -11.96
C THR A 265 19.93 -20.04 -11.02
N VAL A 266 18.74 -20.18 -11.56
CA VAL A 266 17.49 -20.26 -10.82
C VAL A 266 17.15 -21.72 -10.61
N ILE A 267 17.04 -22.16 -9.35
CA ILE A 267 16.71 -23.54 -9.00
C ILE A 267 15.39 -23.56 -8.26
N TYR A 268 14.43 -24.30 -8.78
CA TYR A 268 13.19 -24.55 -8.06
C TYR A 268 13.11 -26.01 -7.57
N PHE A 269 12.51 -26.19 -6.43
CA PHE A 269 12.28 -27.49 -5.82
C PHE A 269 10.77 -27.73 -5.70
N ASP A 270 10.34 -28.95 -5.98
CA ASP A 270 8.93 -29.31 -5.89
C ASP A 270 8.43 -29.30 -4.43
N GLN A 271 9.36 -29.51 -3.47
CA GLN A 271 9.03 -29.52 -2.04
C GLN A 271 9.97 -28.62 -1.21
N PRO A 272 9.45 -27.93 -0.17
CA PRO A 272 10.27 -27.13 0.74
C PRO A 272 11.39 -27.90 1.43
N SER A 273 11.14 -29.16 1.81
CA SER A 273 12.14 -30.03 2.46
C SER A 273 13.37 -30.32 1.58
N ALA A 274 13.17 -30.42 0.27
CA ALA A 274 14.27 -30.62 -0.67
C ALA A 274 15.13 -29.35 -0.76
N LEU A 275 14.51 -28.16 -0.81
CA LEU A 275 15.20 -26.90 -0.75
C LEU A 275 16.00 -26.72 0.54
N GLU A 276 15.40 -26.98 1.69
CA GLU A 276 16.07 -26.88 2.99
C GLU A 276 17.29 -27.81 3.08
N SER A 277 17.13 -29.04 2.62
CA SER A 277 18.24 -30.02 2.57
C SER A 277 19.37 -29.52 1.64
N PHE A 278 19.05 -28.90 0.53
CA PHE A 278 20.03 -28.37 -0.42
C PHE A 278 20.83 -27.20 0.14
N VAL A 279 20.18 -26.30 0.92
CA VAL A 279 20.84 -25.10 1.48
C VAL A 279 21.57 -25.34 2.80
N GLN A 280 21.37 -26.47 3.46
CA GLN A 280 21.81 -26.73 4.82
C GLN A 280 23.33 -26.57 5.07
N ASN A 281 24.17 -26.59 4.12
CA ASN A 281 25.62 -26.39 4.31
C ASN A 281 26.20 -25.29 3.39
N LYS A 282 25.39 -24.30 3.02
CA LYS A 282 25.77 -23.24 2.10
C LYS A 282 25.57 -21.86 2.74
N PRO A 283 26.53 -21.37 3.54
CA PRO A 283 26.37 -20.16 4.35
C PRO A 283 26.31 -18.85 3.54
N ASP A 284 26.73 -18.87 2.31
CA ASP A 284 26.68 -17.73 1.38
C ASP A 284 25.25 -17.43 0.85
N LEU A 285 24.39 -18.46 0.90
CA LEU A 285 22.98 -18.34 0.54
C LEU A 285 22.17 -17.72 1.68
N LYS A 286 21.65 -16.52 1.44
CA LYS A 286 20.84 -15.80 2.43
C LYS A 286 19.37 -16.09 2.24
N ALA A 287 18.67 -16.45 3.32
CA ALA A 287 17.23 -16.60 3.35
C ALA A 287 16.53 -15.24 3.28
N VAL A 288 15.53 -15.12 2.45
CA VAL A 288 14.68 -13.93 2.31
C VAL A 288 13.22 -14.37 2.28
N SER A 289 12.45 -13.93 3.26
CA SER A 289 11.04 -14.28 3.44
C SER A 289 10.09 -13.44 2.56
N GLN A 290 8.81 -13.80 2.58
CA GLN A 290 7.71 -13.07 1.92
C GLN A 290 7.78 -13.08 0.39
N LEU A 291 8.18 -14.19 -0.22
CA LEU A 291 7.96 -14.45 -1.63
C LEU A 291 6.52 -14.93 -1.82
N ILE A 292 5.68 -14.12 -2.47
CA ILE A 292 4.32 -14.50 -2.85
C ILE A 292 4.36 -15.16 -4.21
N GLN A 293 3.84 -16.36 -4.28
CA GLN A 293 3.78 -17.13 -5.52
C GLN A 293 2.43 -17.83 -5.67
N PRO A 294 1.98 -18.10 -6.91
CA PRO A 294 0.86 -18.99 -7.15
C PRO A 294 1.04 -20.36 -6.51
N SER A 295 -0.04 -20.96 -6.01
CA SER A 295 -0.02 -22.35 -5.56
C SER A 295 0.06 -23.34 -6.74
N ASP A 296 -0.38 -22.92 -7.92
CA ASP A 296 -0.21 -23.69 -9.14
C ASP A 296 1.21 -23.57 -9.69
N HIS A 297 1.86 -24.72 -9.92
CA HIS A 297 3.26 -24.79 -10.36
C HIS A 297 3.47 -24.18 -11.76
N GLN A 298 2.52 -24.38 -12.68
CA GLN A 298 2.64 -23.84 -14.04
C GLN A 298 2.50 -22.32 -14.02
N ASP A 299 1.57 -21.79 -13.26
CA ASP A 299 1.38 -20.36 -13.09
C ASP A 299 2.61 -19.72 -12.42
N ALA A 300 3.20 -20.38 -11.41
CA ALA A 300 4.40 -19.91 -10.73
C ALA A 300 5.61 -19.83 -11.70
N LEU A 301 5.85 -20.89 -12.46
CA LEU A 301 6.93 -20.91 -13.46
C LEU A 301 6.67 -19.92 -14.60
N PHE A 302 5.41 -19.78 -15.04
CA PHE A 302 5.03 -18.77 -16.02
C PHE A 302 5.38 -17.35 -15.53
N ASN A 303 5.03 -17.04 -14.28
CA ASN A 303 5.35 -15.73 -13.68
C ASN A 303 6.87 -15.49 -13.69
N LEU A 304 7.65 -16.47 -13.28
CA LEU A 304 9.12 -16.38 -13.25
C LEU A 304 9.70 -16.16 -14.63
N VAL A 305 9.29 -16.98 -15.61
CA VAL A 305 9.88 -17.00 -16.94
C VAL A 305 9.50 -15.77 -17.75
N PHE A 306 8.23 -15.39 -17.75
CA PHE A 306 7.71 -14.32 -18.59
C PHE A 306 7.64 -12.96 -17.91
N GLY A 307 7.82 -12.88 -16.60
CA GLY A 307 7.63 -11.64 -15.87
C GLY A 307 6.18 -11.11 -15.95
N LEU A 308 5.22 -12.01 -16.18
CA LEU A 308 3.81 -11.72 -16.40
C LEU A 308 2.93 -12.58 -15.48
N PRO A 309 1.75 -12.06 -15.06
CA PRO A 309 0.73 -12.88 -14.41
C PRO A 309 0.19 -13.99 -15.35
N ALA A 310 -0.26 -15.11 -14.78
CA ALA A 310 -0.81 -16.22 -15.54
C ALA A 310 -2.11 -15.87 -16.32
N TYR A 311 -2.66 -14.69 -16.11
CA TYR A 311 -3.69 -14.07 -16.93
C TYR A 311 -3.35 -14.10 -18.44
N TYR A 312 -2.07 -14.06 -18.77
CA TYR A 312 -1.57 -14.07 -20.14
C TYR A 312 -1.17 -15.46 -20.66
N GLN A 313 -1.23 -16.49 -19.83
CA GLN A 313 -0.77 -17.82 -20.18
C GLN A 313 -1.55 -18.44 -21.36
N THR A 314 -2.89 -18.29 -21.37
CA THR A 314 -3.76 -18.84 -22.42
C THR A 314 -3.62 -18.14 -23.77
N ALA A 315 -3.20 -16.87 -23.77
CA ALA A 315 -3.00 -16.09 -24.99
C ALA A 315 -1.72 -16.45 -25.74
N ASN A 316 -0.87 -17.34 -25.17
CA ASN A 316 0.53 -17.29 -25.51
C ASN A 316 1.26 -18.61 -25.60
N ASN A 317 0.93 -19.40 -26.61
CA ASN A 317 1.74 -20.56 -26.98
C ASN A 317 3.04 -20.18 -27.74
N ALA A 318 3.22 -18.91 -28.11
CA ALA A 318 4.43 -18.40 -28.72
C ALA A 318 4.64 -16.94 -28.33
N HIS A 319 5.54 -16.68 -27.38
CA HIS A 319 5.84 -15.32 -26.95
C HIS A 319 7.00 -14.75 -27.77
N PRO A 320 6.77 -13.83 -28.72
CA PRO A 320 7.85 -13.29 -29.59
C PRO A 320 8.98 -12.59 -28.83
N LEU A 321 8.73 -12.11 -27.59
CA LEU A 321 9.76 -11.56 -26.73
C LEU A 321 10.86 -12.58 -26.40
N TRP A 322 10.47 -13.83 -26.18
CA TRP A 322 11.42 -14.89 -25.85
C TRP A 322 12.15 -15.40 -27.06
N ASP A 323 11.52 -15.38 -28.25
CA ASP A 323 12.18 -15.70 -29.49
C ASP A 323 13.31 -14.73 -29.82
N ALA A 324 13.17 -13.46 -29.44
CA ALA A 324 14.22 -12.46 -29.63
C ALA A 324 15.27 -12.44 -28.50
N ASN A 325 14.95 -12.95 -27.31
CA ASN A 325 15.83 -12.95 -26.13
C ASN A 325 16.16 -14.35 -25.62
N ARG A 326 16.14 -15.38 -26.46
CA ARG A 326 16.48 -16.77 -26.10
C ARG A 326 17.83 -16.90 -25.39
N HIS A 327 18.78 -16.04 -25.74
CA HIS A 327 20.10 -15.98 -25.11
C HIS A 327 20.05 -15.53 -23.64
N ILE A 328 18.93 -14.94 -23.17
CA ILE A 328 18.78 -14.44 -21.79
C ILE A 328 18.30 -15.56 -20.88
N LEU A 329 17.43 -16.46 -21.35
CA LEU A 329 16.76 -17.45 -20.52
C LEU A 329 16.79 -18.82 -21.19
N ALA A 330 17.39 -19.80 -20.54
CA ALA A 330 17.28 -21.20 -20.91
C ALA A 330 16.51 -21.95 -19.83
N LEU A 331 15.42 -22.57 -20.23
CA LEU A 331 14.66 -23.48 -19.40
C LEU A 331 15.20 -24.90 -19.60
N GLN A 332 15.86 -25.44 -18.60
CA GLN A 332 16.28 -26.84 -18.59
C GLN A 332 15.25 -27.64 -17.80
N ASN A 333 14.65 -28.66 -18.47
CA ASN A 333 13.71 -29.63 -17.88
C ASN A 333 12.47 -29.04 -17.16
N THR A 334 11.82 -28.09 -17.79
CA THR A 334 10.51 -27.60 -17.34
C THR A 334 9.41 -28.08 -18.30
N ASP A 335 8.21 -28.30 -17.78
CA ASP A 335 7.02 -28.62 -18.58
C ASP A 335 6.54 -27.43 -19.44
N ILE A 336 7.17 -26.28 -19.29
CA ILE A 336 6.87 -25.07 -20.06
C ILE A 336 7.69 -25.12 -21.35
N LYS A 337 7.03 -25.43 -22.46
CA LYS A 337 7.63 -25.34 -23.79
C LYS A 337 7.79 -23.88 -24.21
N VAL A 338 9.00 -23.38 -24.20
CA VAL A 338 9.37 -22.09 -24.78
C VAL A 338 9.97 -22.35 -26.14
N GLY A 339 9.18 -22.14 -27.22
CA GLY A 339 9.63 -22.10 -28.61
C GLY A 339 10.55 -23.23 -29.12
N ASN A 340 10.73 -23.36 -30.44
CA ASN A 340 11.46 -24.44 -31.10
C ASN A 340 12.93 -24.59 -30.69
N ASP A 341 13.42 -25.84 -30.71
CA ASP A 341 14.67 -26.41 -30.19
C ASP A 341 15.99 -25.96 -30.87
N ASP A 342 16.06 -24.84 -31.54
CA ASP A 342 17.32 -24.36 -32.12
C ASP A 342 18.15 -23.64 -31.04
N LEU A 343 19.09 -24.36 -30.45
CA LEU A 343 20.04 -23.89 -29.45
C LEU A 343 20.90 -22.74 -30.02
N ASP A 344 20.77 -21.57 -29.46
CA ASP A 344 21.68 -20.44 -29.66
C ASP A 344 23.07 -20.84 -29.13
N PRO A 345 24.18 -20.59 -29.88
CA PRO A 345 25.53 -20.97 -29.46
C PRO A 345 26.05 -20.23 -28.22
N HIS A 346 25.33 -19.24 -27.72
CA HIS A 346 25.72 -18.50 -26.51
C HIS A 346 25.04 -19.05 -25.24
N PRO A 347 25.80 -19.22 -24.13
CA PRO A 347 25.20 -19.65 -22.86
C PRO A 347 24.18 -18.62 -22.39
N PRO A 348 23.02 -19.07 -21.84
CA PRO A 348 21.98 -18.19 -21.36
C PRO A 348 22.44 -17.38 -20.14
N LEU A 349 21.99 -16.16 -20.02
CA LEU A 349 22.26 -15.33 -18.83
C LEU A 349 21.55 -15.87 -17.57
N ILE A 350 20.35 -16.43 -17.73
CA ILE A 350 19.57 -17.02 -16.65
C ILE A 350 19.19 -18.45 -17.04
N SER A 351 19.62 -19.42 -16.25
CA SER A 351 19.24 -20.83 -16.39
C SER A 351 18.21 -21.19 -15.32
N VAL A 352 17.10 -21.82 -15.70
CA VAL A 352 16.06 -22.28 -14.76
C VAL A 352 16.07 -23.83 -14.73
N ILE A 353 16.31 -24.40 -13.56
CA ILE A 353 16.55 -25.84 -13.40
C ILE A 353 15.64 -26.39 -12.29
N ASN A 354 15.08 -27.60 -12.48
CA ASN A 354 14.39 -28.32 -11.42
C ASN A 354 15.43 -29.05 -10.54
N GLY A 355 15.57 -28.59 -9.29
CA GLY A 355 16.50 -29.16 -8.31
C GLY A 355 16.09 -30.52 -7.76
N SER A 356 14.81 -30.92 -7.92
CA SER A 356 14.32 -32.22 -7.48
C SER A 356 14.70 -33.35 -8.46
N THR A 357 14.93 -33.02 -9.72
CA THR A 357 15.21 -34.02 -10.78
C THR A 357 16.67 -34.07 -11.22
N HIS A 358 17.46 -33.05 -10.88
CA HIS A 358 18.85 -32.92 -11.30
C HIS A 358 19.80 -32.95 -10.11
N ASN A 359 20.93 -33.63 -10.28
CA ASN A 359 22.05 -33.54 -9.36
C ASN A 359 22.84 -32.26 -9.68
N ILE A 360 22.65 -31.21 -8.89
CA ILE A 360 23.24 -29.89 -9.12
C ILE A 360 24.54 -29.79 -8.32
N GLU A 361 25.65 -29.63 -9.03
CA GLU A 361 26.91 -29.24 -8.41
C GLU A 361 26.86 -27.76 -8.06
N TYR A 362 27.03 -27.47 -6.79
CA TYR A 362 27.03 -26.09 -6.27
C TYR A 362 28.43 -25.49 -6.43
N ASP A 363 28.50 -24.33 -7.08
CA ASP A 363 29.73 -23.55 -7.23
C ASP A 363 29.58 -22.19 -6.54
N GLU A 364 30.40 -21.91 -5.54
CA GLU A 364 30.38 -20.66 -4.79
C GLU A 364 30.66 -19.41 -5.63
N GLN A 365 31.22 -19.57 -6.81
CA GLN A 365 31.51 -18.45 -7.74
C GLN A 365 30.33 -18.08 -8.63
N GLN A 366 29.27 -18.88 -8.65
CA GLN A 366 28.06 -18.64 -9.42
C GLN A 366 26.98 -17.97 -8.59
N TYR A 367 26.06 -17.27 -9.27
CA TYR A 367 24.90 -16.64 -8.66
C TYR A 367 23.69 -17.54 -8.70
N TYR A 368 23.03 -17.67 -7.55
CA TYR A 368 21.89 -18.55 -7.35
C TYR A 368 20.67 -17.84 -6.82
N PHE A 369 19.51 -18.19 -7.34
CA PHE A 369 18.20 -17.91 -6.76
C PHE A 369 17.46 -19.24 -6.59
N LEU A 370 17.13 -19.60 -5.34
CA LEU A 370 16.52 -20.88 -5.02
C LEU A 370 15.19 -20.67 -4.32
N PHE A 371 14.16 -21.38 -4.74
CA PHE A 371 12.84 -21.36 -4.10
C PHE A 371 12.18 -22.73 -4.21
N SER A 372 11.13 -22.97 -3.41
CA SER A 372 10.30 -24.17 -3.52
C SER A 372 8.92 -23.80 -4.06
N LEU A 373 8.42 -24.66 -4.94
CA LEU A 373 7.01 -24.69 -5.30
C LEU A 373 6.29 -25.41 -4.14
N ALA A 374 5.21 -24.87 -3.65
CA ALA A 374 4.45 -25.53 -2.61
C ALA A 374 3.62 -26.66 -3.20
N GLU A 375 3.28 -27.65 -2.37
CA GLU A 375 2.30 -28.66 -2.77
C GLU A 375 0.98 -27.99 -3.15
N PRO A 376 0.26 -28.51 -4.17
CA PRO A 376 -1.04 -28.00 -4.57
C PRO A 376 -2.07 -28.28 -3.46
N GLN A 377 -2.08 -27.40 -2.45
CA GLN A 377 -3.13 -27.32 -1.45
C GLN A 377 -4.10 -26.21 -1.82
N SER A 378 -5.26 -26.18 -1.17
CA SER A 378 -6.42 -25.32 -1.49
C SER A 378 -6.18 -23.81 -1.56
N ASP A 379 -5.00 -23.34 -1.21
CA ASP A 379 -4.69 -21.91 -1.18
C ASP A 379 -4.22 -21.41 -2.54
N VAL A 380 -4.81 -20.30 -2.99
CA VAL A 380 -4.53 -19.69 -4.29
C VAL A 380 -3.13 -19.12 -4.37
N VAL A 381 -2.61 -18.65 -3.23
CA VAL A 381 -1.31 -17.97 -3.11
C VAL A 381 -0.57 -18.45 -1.87
N ILE A 382 0.72 -18.62 -2.00
CA ILE A 382 1.58 -19.09 -0.93
C ILE A 382 2.64 -18.03 -0.65
N SER A 383 2.93 -17.79 0.62
CA SER A 383 4.08 -17.01 1.08
C SER A 383 5.20 -17.96 1.47
N SER A 384 6.32 -17.88 0.77
CA SER A 384 7.47 -18.74 0.95
C SER A 384 8.77 -17.97 1.24
N THR A 385 9.83 -18.69 1.55
CA THR A 385 11.19 -18.16 1.68
C THR A 385 12.01 -18.60 0.49
N TYR A 386 12.78 -17.69 -0.11
CA TYR A 386 13.79 -18.02 -1.09
C TYR A 386 15.20 -17.83 -0.52
N TYR A 387 16.17 -18.45 -1.18
CA TYR A 387 17.57 -18.34 -0.81
C TYR A 387 18.38 -17.82 -2.00
N THR A 388 19.31 -16.90 -1.72
CA THR A 388 20.11 -16.29 -2.79
C THR A 388 21.46 -15.79 -2.30
N ASN A 389 22.48 -15.85 -3.18
CA ASN A 389 23.74 -15.13 -3.00
C ASN A 389 23.83 -13.87 -3.84
N ILE A 390 22.80 -13.53 -4.64
CA ILE A 390 22.76 -12.37 -5.53
C ILE A 390 22.62 -11.08 -4.72
N PRO A 391 23.55 -10.11 -4.81
CA PRO A 391 23.51 -8.89 -4.02
C PRO A 391 22.24 -8.07 -4.21
N ALA A 392 21.70 -8.03 -5.43
CA ALA A 392 20.47 -7.28 -5.74
C ALA A 392 19.22 -7.85 -5.07
N LEU A 393 19.24 -9.12 -4.62
CA LEU A 393 18.08 -9.82 -4.03
C LEU A 393 18.23 -10.12 -2.54
N LYS A 394 19.42 -9.90 -1.93
CA LYS A 394 19.70 -10.31 -0.53
C LYS A 394 18.97 -9.51 0.56
N ASN A 395 18.69 -8.23 0.34
CA ASN A 395 18.25 -7.30 1.40
C ASN A 395 16.94 -6.61 1.02
N ILE A 396 16.02 -7.34 0.41
CA ILE A 396 14.74 -6.79 -0.02
C ILE A 396 13.71 -6.98 1.09
N MET A 397 13.08 -5.89 1.50
CA MET A 397 11.99 -5.89 2.47
C MET A 397 10.62 -5.93 1.77
N GLY A 398 9.59 -6.39 2.48
CA GLY A 398 8.22 -6.48 1.99
C GLY A 398 7.99 -7.64 1.01
N PHE A 399 6.81 -7.67 0.38
CA PHE A 399 6.43 -8.74 -0.55
C PHE A 399 7.17 -8.70 -1.87
N LYS A 400 7.50 -9.86 -2.38
CA LYS A 400 8.10 -10.08 -3.70
C LYS A 400 7.28 -11.12 -4.43
N GLN A 401 7.22 -11.01 -5.75
CA GLN A 401 6.63 -12.01 -6.64
C GLN A 401 7.71 -12.61 -7.53
N LEU A 402 7.49 -13.80 -8.06
CA LEU A 402 8.41 -14.44 -8.99
C LEU A 402 8.69 -13.58 -10.24
N GLN A 403 7.68 -12.90 -10.76
CA GLN A 403 7.84 -11.97 -11.88
C GLN A 403 8.73 -10.77 -11.54
N ASP A 404 8.71 -10.29 -10.28
CA ASP A 404 9.58 -9.21 -9.81
C ASP A 404 11.04 -9.63 -9.72
N ILE A 405 11.30 -10.91 -9.43
CA ILE A 405 12.66 -11.47 -9.37
C ILE A 405 13.33 -11.38 -10.73
N THR A 406 12.70 -11.93 -11.76
CA THR A 406 13.23 -11.89 -13.13
C THR A 406 13.47 -10.48 -13.60
N TYR A 407 12.50 -9.58 -13.36
CA TYR A 407 12.65 -8.18 -13.69
C TYR A 407 13.86 -7.55 -12.97
N THR A 408 13.99 -7.76 -11.67
CA THR A 408 15.10 -7.18 -10.89
C THR A 408 16.45 -7.72 -11.34
N LEU A 409 16.54 -9.01 -11.68
CA LEU A 409 17.74 -9.60 -12.26
C LEU A 409 18.11 -8.92 -13.58
N LEU A 410 17.17 -8.77 -14.49
CA LEU A 410 17.42 -8.13 -15.77
C LEU A 410 17.83 -6.66 -15.63
N ALA A 411 17.14 -5.91 -14.75
CA ALA A 411 17.38 -4.48 -14.57
C ALA A 411 18.66 -4.17 -13.78
N GLU A 412 18.92 -4.89 -12.69
CA GLU A 412 19.96 -4.54 -11.71
C GLU A 412 21.23 -5.38 -11.84
N HIS A 413 21.11 -6.63 -12.27
CA HIS A 413 22.25 -7.53 -12.43
C HIS A 413 22.82 -7.50 -13.85
N PHE A 414 21.95 -7.51 -14.86
CA PHE A 414 22.33 -7.52 -16.26
C PHE A 414 22.27 -6.14 -16.93
N ASN A 415 21.85 -5.08 -16.24
CA ASN A 415 21.73 -3.72 -16.76
C ASN A 415 20.97 -3.64 -18.09
N CYS A 416 19.88 -4.38 -18.21
CA CYS A 416 19.02 -4.33 -19.39
C CYS A 416 18.25 -3.03 -19.45
N ALA A 417 18.64 -2.11 -20.31
CA ALA A 417 17.95 -0.84 -20.48
C ALA A 417 16.55 -1.02 -21.06
N THR A 418 15.55 -0.26 -20.59
CA THR A 418 14.19 -0.13 -21.15
C THR A 418 13.26 -1.35 -21.07
N LEU A 419 13.67 -2.44 -20.45
CA LEU A 419 12.93 -3.71 -20.44
C LEU A 419 11.57 -3.64 -19.76
N ALA A 420 11.59 -3.02 -18.65
CA ALA A 420 10.66 -3.22 -17.60
C ALA A 420 9.26 -2.77 -17.86
N ASP A 421 9.11 -1.56 -18.29
CA ASP A 421 7.78 -0.97 -18.46
C ASP A 421 7.14 -1.39 -19.79
N ALA A 422 7.94 -1.90 -20.72
CA ALA A 422 7.47 -2.25 -22.05
C ALA A 422 6.96 -3.68 -22.19
N THR A 423 7.45 -4.62 -21.38
CA THR A 423 7.26 -6.06 -21.63
C THR A 423 6.75 -6.90 -20.46
N MET A 424 6.85 -6.39 -19.23
CA MET A 424 6.53 -7.14 -18.02
C MET A 424 5.51 -6.41 -17.12
N ILE A 425 4.76 -7.17 -16.36
CA ILE A 425 3.95 -6.68 -15.24
C ILE A 425 4.67 -7.06 -13.95
N ALA A 426 5.80 -6.42 -13.75
CA ALA A 426 6.71 -6.67 -12.66
C ALA A 426 7.30 -5.34 -12.18
N ARG A 427 8.02 -5.37 -11.08
CA ARG A 427 8.65 -4.17 -10.49
C ARG A 427 10.08 -4.46 -10.11
N ASN A 428 10.88 -3.41 -10.14
CA ASN A 428 12.21 -3.46 -9.58
C ASN A 428 12.11 -3.45 -8.05
N LEU A 429 12.52 -4.54 -7.43
CA LEU A 429 12.46 -4.72 -5.97
C LEU A 429 13.34 -3.74 -5.20
N LYS A 430 14.37 -3.17 -5.82
CA LYS A 430 15.20 -2.11 -5.23
C LYS A 430 14.45 -0.80 -4.95
N ASN A 431 13.38 -0.54 -5.71
CA ASN A 431 12.62 0.71 -5.59
C ASN A 431 11.68 0.75 -4.37
N GLY A 432 11.66 -0.29 -3.53
CA GLY A 432 10.94 -0.34 -2.26
C GLY A 432 9.42 -0.26 -2.35
N ARG A 433 8.83 -0.36 -3.53
CA ARG A 433 7.36 -0.35 -3.70
C ARG A 433 6.78 -1.67 -3.25
N SER A 434 5.77 -1.60 -2.38
CA SER A 434 5.10 -2.76 -1.79
C SER A 434 3.74 -3.10 -2.43
N GLU A 435 3.47 -2.61 -3.64
CA GLU A 435 2.23 -2.86 -4.38
C GLU A 435 2.51 -3.76 -5.58
N GLY A 436 1.60 -4.69 -5.84
CA GLY A 436 1.69 -5.55 -7.00
C GLY A 436 0.39 -6.27 -7.32
N VAL A 437 0.36 -6.89 -8.48
CA VAL A 437 -0.78 -7.65 -8.97
C VAL A 437 -0.33 -8.95 -9.60
N ASN A 438 -1.10 -10.00 -9.37
CA ASN A 438 -0.96 -11.29 -10.01
C ASN A 438 -2.35 -11.84 -10.38
N PHE A 439 -2.37 -12.90 -11.14
CA PHE A 439 -3.57 -13.63 -11.48
C PHE A 439 -3.23 -15.11 -11.59
N THR A 440 -3.97 -15.94 -10.89
CA THR A 440 -3.76 -17.39 -10.87
C THR A 440 -5.08 -18.09 -10.60
N GLN A 441 -5.33 -19.24 -11.25
CA GLN A 441 -6.54 -20.07 -11.06
C GLN A 441 -7.87 -19.29 -11.15
N GLY A 442 -7.91 -18.22 -11.96
CA GLY A 442 -9.10 -17.38 -12.11
C GLY A 442 -9.33 -16.38 -10.98
N VAL A 443 -8.37 -16.21 -10.07
CA VAL A 443 -8.41 -15.26 -8.95
C VAL A 443 -7.43 -14.13 -9.20
N LEU A 444 -7.90 -12.89 -9.05
CA LEU A 444 -7.04 -11.71 -9.03
C LEU A 444 -6.40 -11.60 -7.65
N VAL A 445 -5.08 -11.50 -7.64
CA VAL A 445 -4.26 -11.30 -6.43
C VAL A 445 -3.68 -9.90 -6.48
N ALA A 446 -4.14 -9.01 -5.61
CA ALA A 446 -3.59 -7.68 -5.48
C ALA A 446 -3.00 -7.50 -4.08
N PHE A 447 -1.78 -6.99 -3.97
CA PHE A 447 -1.18 -6.77 -2.66
C PHE A 447 -0.65 -5.36 -2.52
N LYS A 448 -0.80 -4.84 -1.31
CA LYS A 448 -0.34 -3.52 -0.90
C LYS A 448 0.20 -3.62 0.53
N LYS A 449 1.49 -3.38 0.70
CA LYS A 449 2.20 -3.52 1.98
C LYS A 449 2.02 -4.95 2.55
N ASP A 450 1.38 -5.10 3.72
CA ASP A 450 1.14 -6.40 4.35
C ASP A 450 -0.21 -7.03 3.98
N ARG A 451 -1.01 -6.39 3.15
CA ARG A 451 -2.34 -6.89 2.78
C ARG A 451 -2.34 -7.52 1.39
N ILE A 452 -2.79 -8.75 1.31
CA ILE A 452 -3.10 -9.46 0.05
C ILE A 452 -4.61 -9.49 -0.09
N THR A 453 -5.13 -9.03 -1.21
CA THR A 453 -6.55 -9.06 -1.57
C THR A 453 -6.74 -10.07 -2.68
N LEU A 454 -7.52 -11.10 -2.40
CA LEU A 454 -7.94 -12.13 -3.35
C LEU A 454 -9.34 -11.77 -3.84
N VAL A 455 -9.53 -11.66 -5.15
CA VAL A 455 -10.85 -11.37 -5.73
C VAL A 455 -11.18 -12.46 -6.74
N LYS A 456 -12.26 -13.16 -6.49
CA LYS A 456 -12.77 -14.24 -7.36
C LYS A 456 -13.62 -13.68 -8.50
N ARG A 457 -13.88 -14.50 -9.51
CA ARG A 457 -14.70 -14.11 -10.68
C ARG A 457 -16.14 -13.71 -10.34
N ASP A 458 -16.69 -14.26 -9.26
CA ASP A 458 -18.04 -13.95 -8.77
C ASP A 458 -18.11 -12.61 -8.00
N GLY A 459 -16.99 -11.89 -7.89
CA GLY A 459 -16.89 -10.64 -7.16
C GLY A 459 -16.71 -10.81 -5.65
N THR A 460 -16.68 -12.04 -5.14
CA THR A 460 -16.34 -12.28 -3.74
C THR A 460 -14.85 -11.96 -3.50
N TYR A 461 -14.55 -11.39 -2.35
CA TYR A 461 -13.18 -11.02 -2.02
C TYR A 461 -12.80 -11.43 -0.60
N GLU A 462 -11.52 -11.63 -0.39
CA GLU A 462 -10.92 -11.93 0.89
C GLU A 462 -9.63 -11.14 1.04
N HIS A 463 -9.40 -10.61 2.24
CA HIS A 463 -8.12 -9.99 2.60
C HIS A 463 -7.38 -10.92 3.55
N ILE A 464 -6.12 -11.17 3.25
CA ILE A 464 -5.22 -11.94 4.11
C ILE A 464 -3.97 -11.12 4.45
N SER A 465 -3.47 -11.31 5.67
CA SER A 465 -2.17 -10.79 6.06
C SER A 465 -1.07 -11.63 5.39
N GLY A 466 -0.15 -10.95 4.74
CA GLY A 466 0.93 -11.66 4.08
C GLY A 466 2.02 -12.16 5.01
N ALA A 467 2.12 -11.61 6.23
CA ALA A 467 3.10 -12.08 7.21
C ALA A 467 2.67 -13.39 7.87
N GLU A 468 1.38 -13.54 8.21
CA GLU A 468 0.89 -14.61 9.05
C GLU A 468 -0.33 -15.36 8.48
N GLY A 469 -0.85 -14.95 7.32
CA GLY A 469 -1.96 -15.63 6.63
C GLY A 469 -3.35 -15.45 7.27
N PHE A 470 -3.49 -14.56 8.24
CA PHE A 470 -4.80 -14.29 8.86
C PHE A 470 -5.74 -13.57 7.90
N THR A 471 -7.01 -13.94 7.94
CA THR A 471 -8.07 -13.19 7.28
C THR A 471 -8.25 -11.82 7.94
N ILE A 472 -8.26 -10.77 7.15
CA ILE A 472 -8.47 -9.39 7.61
C ILE A 472 -9.87 -8.96 7.21
N ASP A 473 -10.72 -8.65 8.19
CA ASP A 473 -12.05 -8.10 7.94
C ASP A 473 -11.98 -6.60 7.64
N GLN A 474 -11.83 -6.26 6.38
CA GLN A 474 -11.82 -4.89 5.88
C GLN A 474 -12.71 -4.73 4.66
N LYS A 475 -13.19 -3.50 4.44
CA LYS A 475 -13.87 -3.16 3.19
C LYS A 475 -12.87 -3.19 2.04
N LEU A 476 -13.37 -3.62 0.89
CA LEU A 476 -12.60 -3.63 -0.36
C LEU A 476 -12.14 -2.21 -0.71
N ASP A 477 -10.84 -2.07 -0.93
CA ASP A 477 -10.24 -0.87 -1.50
C ASP A 477 -10.49 -0.87 -3.02
N VAL A 478 -11.67 -0.40 -3.39
CA VAL A 478 -12.13 -0.43 -4.80
C VAL A 478 -11.18 0.37 -5.72
N PRO A 479 -10.70 1.57 -5.38
CA PRO A 479 -9.72 2.28 -6.19
C PRO A 479 -8.44 1.49 -6.43
N PHE A 480 -7.88 0.88 -5.39
CA PHE A 480 -6.69 0.02 -5.52
C PHE A 480 -6.96 -1.20 -6.38
N LEU A 481 -8.12 -1.83 -6.22
CA LEU A 481 -8.52 -2.98 -7.05
C LEU A 481 -8.61 -2.61 -8.53
N ILE A 482 -9.24 -1.49 -8.86
CA ILE A 482 -9.37 -1.03 -10.25
C ILE A 482 -7.99 -0.70 -10.84
N GLN A 483 -7.10 -0.08 -10.05
CA GLN A 483 -5.73 0.16 -10.49
C GLN A 483 -4.98 -1.16 -10.73
N SER A 484 -5.17 -2.16 -9.87
CA SER A 484 -4.59 -3.50 -10.02
C SER A 484 -5.09 -4.18 -11.30
N ILE A 485 -6.39 -4.09 -11.61
CA ILE A 485 -6.98 -4.62 -12.86
C ILE A 485 -6.42 -3.90 -14.08
N LYS A 486 -6.30 -2.58 -14.04
CA LYS A 486 -5.65 -1.81 -15.13
C LYS A 486 -4.21 -2.23 -15.33
N THR A 487 -3.47 -2.45 -14.26
CA THR A 487 -2.09 -2.94 -14.33
C THR A 487 -2.05 -4.35 -14.89
N LEU A 488 -2.94 -5.25 -14.45
CA LEU A 488 -3.07 -6.60 -14.98
C LEU A 488 -3.36 -6.59 -16.48
N LYS A 489 -4.28 -5.73 -16.94
CA LYS A 489 -4.69 -5.62 -18.34
C LYS A 489 -3.78 -4.73 -19.20
N LYS A 490 -2.65 -4.28 -18.70
CA LYS A 490 -1.73 -3.33 -19.37
C LYS A 490 -1.39 -3.71 -20.81
N PHE A 491 -1.27 -4.99 -21.09
CA PHE A 491 -0.91 -5.53 -22.42
C PHE A 491 -2.08 -6.20 -23.15
N SER A 492 -3.26 -6.22 -22.58
CA SER A 492 -4.46 -6.75 -23.27
C SER A 492 -4.88 -5.79 -24.36
N VAL A 493 -5.24 -6.33 -25.53
CA VAL A 493 -5.88 -5.56 -26.58
C VAL A 493 -7.38 -5.53 -26.27
N ASP A 494 -7.89 -4.36 -25.96
CA ASP A 494 -9.31 -4.18 -25.73
C ASP A 494 -10.05 -4.27 -27.08
N ASN A 495 -10.75 -5.36 -27.32
CA ASN A 495 -11.57 -5.56 -28.50
C ASN A 495 -12.92 -4.81 -28.45
N SER A 496 -13.13 -4.00 -27.40
CA SER A 496 -14.41 -3.27 -27.19
C SER A 496 -14.51 -1.93 -27.96
N VAL A 497 -13.52 -1.58 -28.77
CA VAL A 497 -13.58 -0.42 -29.67
C VAL A 497 -13.62 -0.92 -31.11
N LYS A 498 -14.80 -1.30 -31.56
CA LYS A 498 -15.22 -1.29 -32.96
C LYS A 498 -16.55 -0.58 -33.08
#